data_da15f00acea618fc017c1e26a4341a4f
#
_entry.id   da15f00acea618fc017c1e26a4341a4f
#
_cell.length_a   1.000
_cell.length_b   1.000
_cell.length_c   1.000
_cell.angle_alpha   90.00
_cell.angle_beta   90.00
_cell.angle_gamma   90.00
#
_symmetry.space_group_name_H-M   'P 1'
#
loop_
_entity.id
_entity.type
_entity.pdbx_description
1 polymer ?
#
loop_
_entity_poly.entity_id
_entity_poly.type
_entity_poly.pdbx_seq_one_letter_code
_entity_poly.pdbx_strand_id
1 'polypeptide(L)'
;CHAPCGHYAAVRQFVEAQGRYEYGAVNHALCAAIRELLKEFAVKVCQLESLLRAGSLSIAKLWYHIQPSMDTFALLYRVTAHVYGSIGGLVLNGIQDVMARSSLTTAQELCEYLLQQASQPYFETVSRWIYEGRLDDPYAEFFISEHMAGQRAAQNDARAGARSRDERVGGLGADFWHKHFVLEERSVPQFLAASREKILHAGKYLHVFFSVGGKQLQEPGNQGRLRYSRRQRDCVEAIDAAYRRASAALLGLFMGPPPVGL
;
A
#
# COMPACT_ATOMS: atom_id res chain seq x y z
N CYS A 1 -15.62 10.36 32.70
CA CYS A 1 -15.57 8.95 32.24
C CYS A 1 -16.26 8.67 30.87
N HIS A 2 -17.00 9.60 30.29
CA HIS A 2 -17.71 9.32 29.02
C HIS A 2 -16.81 9.28 27.78
N ALA A 3 -15.78 10.12 27.68
CA ALA A 3 -14.95 10.23 26.49
C ALA A 3 -14.16 8.94 26.14
N PRO A 4 -13.43 8.27 27.05
CA PRO A 4 -12.65 7.10 26.70
C PRO A 4 -13.51 5.88 26.32
N CYS A 5 -14.66 5.69 26.97
CA CYS A 5 -15.60 4.62 26.58
C CYS A 5 -16.18 4.89 25.17
N GLY A 6 -16.45 6.17 24.86
CA GLY A 6 -16.90 6.58 23.53
C GLY A 6 -15.83 6.34 22.46
N HIS A 7 -14.56 6.65 22.74
CA HIS A 7 -13.45 6.39 21.81
C HIS A 7 -13.29 4.88 21.55
N TYR A 8 -13.32 4.05 22.60
CA TYR A 8 -13.26 2.58 22.43
C TYR A 8 -14.41 2.06 21.57
N ALA A 9 -15.65 2.49 21.85
CA ALA A 9 -16.82 2.07 21.11
C ALA A 9 -16.74 2.48 19.62
N ALA A 10 -16.31 3.71 19.36
CA ALA A 10 -16.14 4.23 18.00
C ALA A 10 -15.03 3.48 17.23
N VAL A 11 -13.89 3.22 17.87
CA VAL A 11 -12.79 2.43 17.27
C VAL A 11 -13.25 1.00 16.95
N ARG A 12 -13.98 0.37 17.88
CA ARG A 12 -14.55 -0.96 17.65
C ARG A 12 -15.54 -0.96 16.50
N GLN A 13 -16.44 0.01 16.44
CA GLN A 13 -17.40 0.15 15.34
C GLN A 13 -16.67 0.35 13.99
N PHE A 14 -15.62 1.16 13.96
CA PHE A 14 -14.80 1.33 12.76
C PHE A 14 -14.20 0.00 12.30
N VAL A 15 -13.62 -0.78 13.21
CA VAL A 15 -13.02 -2.09 12.91
C VAL A 15 -14.06 -3.09 12.39
N GLU A 16 -15.27 -3.09 12.93
CA GLU A 16 -16.37 -3.94 12.47
C GLU A 16 -16.89 -3.52 11.08
N ALA A 17 -16.97 -2.22 10.83
CA ALA A 17 -17.45 -1.67 9.55
C ALA A 17 -16.40 -1.76 8.43
N GLN A 18 -15.17 -1.30 8.69
CA GLN A 18 -14.11 -1.16 7.67
C GLN A 18 -13.18 -2.37 7.57
N GLY A 19 -13.33 -3.35 8.46
CA GLY A 19 -12.50 -4.57 8.47
C GLY A 19 -12.87 -5.61 7.41
N ARG A 20 -13.77 -5.30 6.49
CA ARG A 20 -14.15 -6.17 5.37
C ARG A 20 -13.27 -5.91 4.16
N TYR A 21 -13.00 -6.94 3.37
CA TYR A 21 -12.21 -6.80 2.14
C TYR A 21 -12.84 -5.88 1.09
N GLU A 22 -14.14 -5.62 1.17
CA GLU A 22 -14.85 -4.66 0.30
C GLU A 22 -14.27 -3.24 0.38
N TYR A 23 -13.63 -2.90 1.51
CA TYR A 23 -12.98 -1.60 1.74
C TYR A 23 -11.48 -1.60 1.43
N GLY A 24 -10.96 -2.71 0.87
CA GLY A 24 -9.60 -2.86 0.44
C GLY A 24 -8.69 -3.60 1.44
N ALA A 25 -7.55 -4.05 0.94
CA ALA A 25 -6.57 -4.81 1.70
C ALA A 25 -5.83 -3.95 2.74
N VAL A 26 -5.59 -2.67 2.44
CA VAL A 26 -4.94 -1.71 3.36
C VAL A 26 -5.82 -1.46 4.58
N ASN A 27 -7.13 -1.20 4.37
CA ASN A 27 -8.09 -1.04 5.46
C ASN A 27 -8.22 -2.32 6.29
N HIS A 28 -8.25 -3.48 5.64
CA HIS A 28 -8.30 -4.77 6.32
C HIS A 28 -7.07 -4.97 7.22
N ALA A 29 -5.86 -4.68 6.72
CA ALA A 29 -4.62 -4.78 7.48
C ALA A 29 -4.57 -3.79 8.66
N LEU A 30 -5.01 -2.54 8.44
CA LEU A 30 -5.16 -1.55 9.51
C LEU A 30 -6.11 -2.04 10.61
N CYS A 31 -7.29 -2.52 10.23
CA CYS A 31 -8.27 -3.06 11.17
C CYS A 31 -7.77 -4.29 11.91
N ALA A 32 -6.96 -5.14 11.27
CA ALA A 32 -6.31 -6.27 11.93
C ALA A 32 -5.33 -5.80 13.02
N ALA A 33 -4.49 -4.81 12.72
CA ALA A 33 -3.58 -4.22 13.69
C ALA A 33 -4.33 -3.58 14.89
N ILE A 34 -5.40 -2.85 14.62
CA ILE A 34 -6.24 -2.27 15.67
C ILE A 34 -6.90 -3.36 16.52
N ARG A 35 -7.36 -4.48 15.93
CA ARG A 35 -7.92 -5.62 16.68
C ARG A 35 -6.92 -6.22 17.66
N GLU A 36 -5.65 -6.31 17.32
CA GLU A 36 -4.63 -6.79 18.25
C GLU A 36 -4.48 -5.86 19.44
N LEU A 37 -4.47 -4.54 19.24
CA LEU A 37 -4.46 -3.57 20.34
C LEU A 37 -5.71 -3.65 21.22
N LEU A 38 -6.88 -3.89 20.62
CA LEU A 38 -8.13 -4.10 21.39
C LEU A 38 -8.07 -5.38 22.23
N LYS A 39 -7.45 -6.46 21.72
CA LYS A 39 -7.24 -7.71 22.46
C LYS A 39 -6.27 -7.50 23.63
N GLU A 40 -5.17 -6.80 23.43
CA GLU A 40 -4.22 -6.45 24.48
C GLU A 40 -4.91 -5.66 25.62
N PHE A 41 -5.77 -4.72 25.25
CA PHE A 41 -6.57 -3.99 26.22
C PHE A 41 -7.55 -4.90 26.97
N ALA A 42 -8.22 -5.84 26.31
CA ALA A 42 -9.10 -6.80 26.95
C ALA A 42 -8.35 -7.67 27.98
N VAL A 43 -7.16 -8.14 27.62
CA VAL A 43 -6.28 -8.87 28.56
C VAL A 43 -5.93 -8.02 29.79
N LYS A 44 -5.61 -6.73 29.58
CA LYS A 44 -5.35 -5.78 30.68
C LYS A 44 -6.56 -5.59 31.60
N VAL A 45 -7.77 -5.51 31.03
CA VAL A 45 -9.01 -5.43 31.80
C VAL A 45 -9.21 -6.69 32.66
N CYS A 46 -8.98 -7.88 32.13
CA CYS A 46 -9.04 -9.14 32.88
C CYS A 46 -8.02 -9.18 34.04
N GLN A 47 -6.80 -8.65 33.81
CA GLN A 47 -5.80 -8.52 34.88
C GLN A 47 -6.26 -7.58 35.98
N LEU A 48 -6.86 -6.43 35.65
CA LEU A 48 -7.40 -5.48 36.62
C LEU A 48 -8.58 -6.07 37.40
N GLU A 49 -9.43 -6.85 36.74
CA GLU A 49 -10.52 -7.58 37.41
C GLU A 49 -9.98 -8.60 38.45
N SER A 50 -8.92 -9.34 38.09
CA SER A 50 -8.25 -10.26 39.01
C SER A 50 -7.69 -9.54 40.24
N LEU A 51 -7.06 -8.36 40.06
CA LEU A 51 -6.55 -7.53 41.16
C LEU A 51 -7.69 -6.99 42.03
N LEU A 52 -8.83 -6.66 41.42
CA LEU A 52 -10.02 -6.21 42.16
C LEU A 52 -10.58 -7.33 43.02
N ARG A 53 -10.70 -8.54 42.49
CA ARG A 53 -11.17 -9.73 43.25
C ARG A 53 -10.23 -10.10 44.39
N ALA A 54 -8.93 -9.89 44.23
CA ALA A 54 -7.93 -10.07 45.28
C ALA A 54 -7.90 -8.96 46.31
N GLY A 55 -8.77 -7.94 46.18
CA GLY A 55 -8.84 -6.80 47.14
C GLY A 55 -7.61 -5.87 47.10
N SER A 56 -6.72 -6.03 46.10
CA SER A 56 -5.45 -5.27 46.01
C SER A 56 -5.54 -4.04 45.10
N LEU A 57 -6.71 -3.79 44.47
CA LEU A 57 -6.92 -2.69 43.53
C LEU A 57 -7.61 -1.50 44.20
N SER A 58 -6.88 -0.38 44.34
CA SER A 58 -7.46 0.90 44.76
C SER A 58 -7.85 1.74 43.52
N ILE A 59 -8.72 2.74 43.71
CA ILE A 59 -9.13 3.67 42.63
C ILE A 59 -7.91 4.37 42.03
N ALA A 60 -6.93 4.77 42.84
CA ALA A 60 -5.71 5.41 42.37
C ALA A 60 -4.86 4.45 41.49
N LYS A 61 -4.73 3.18 41.90
CA LYS A 61 -4.06 2.15 41.10
C LYS A 61 -4.81 1.88 39.79
N LEU A 62 -6.14 1.77 39.85
CA LEU A 62 -6.96 1.60 38.67
C LEU A 62 -6.73 2.74 37.66
N TRP A 63 -6.76 3.98 38.14
CA TRP A 63 -6.50 5.17 37.32
C TRP A 63 -5.11 5.12 36.64
N TYR A 64 -4.09 4.82 37.42
CA TYR A 64 -2.72 4.69 36.91
C TYR A 64 -2.59 3.64 35.80
N HIS A 65 -3.27 2.50 35.93
CA HIS A 65 -3.23 1.45 34.90
C HIS A 65 -4.04 1.77 33.67
N ILE A 66 -5.14 2.53 33.80
CA ILE A 66 -6.03 2.82 32.65
C ILE A 66 -5.56 4.04 31.85
N GLN A 67 -4.93 5.01 32.47
CA GLN A 67 -4.55 6.28 31.84
C GLN A 67 -3.78 6.09 30.50
N PRO A 68 -2.74 5.25 30.38
CA PRO A 68 -2.04 5.05 29.10
C PRO A 68 -2.95 4.48 28.01
N SER A 69 -3.91 3.64 28.40
CA SER A 69 -4.87 3.06 27.44
C SER A 69 -5.89 4.10 26.96
N MET A 70 -6.25 5.06 27.80
CA MET A 70 -7.11 6.19 27.40
C MET A 70 -6.45 7.04 26.31
N ASP A 71 -5.17 7.35 26.48
CA ASP A 71 -4.38 8.11 25.49
C ASP A 71 -4.26 7.35 24.18
N THR A 72 -4.03 6.04 24.25
CA THR A 72 -4.03 5.13 23.10
C THR A 72 -5.36 5.18 22.35
N PHE A 73 -6.50 5.05 23.06
CA PHE A 73 -7.82 5.09 22.41
C PHE A 73 -8.17 6.46 21.86
N ALA A 74 -7.76 7.54 22.49
CA ALA A 74 -7.92 8.89 21.95
C ALA A 74 -7.15 9.07 20.65
N LEU A 75 -5.94 8.52 20.54
CA LEU A 75 -5.16 8.52 19.31
C LEU A 75 -5.79 7.64 18.23
N LEU A 76 -6.18 6.40 18.57
CA LEU A 76 -6.85 5.49 17.63
C LEU A 76 -8.15 6.10 17.09
N TYR A 77 -8.93 6.75 17.93
CA TYR A 77 -10.12 7.48 17.50
C TYR A 77 -9.80 8.58 16.48
N ARG A 78 -8.74 9.37 16.72
CA ARG A 78 -8.31 10.40 15.75
C ARG A 78 -7.86 9.78 14.43
N VAL A 79 -7.11 8.67 14.47
CA VAL A 79 -6.67 7.96 13.26
C VAL A 79 -7.89 7.43 12.51
N THR A 80 -8.77 6.68 13.16
CA THR A 80 -9.95 6.09 12.52
C THR A 80 -10.91 7.12 11.96
N ALA A 81 -11.11 8.25 12.65
CA ALA A 81 -11.92 9.35 12.16
C ALA A 81 -11.30 10.03 10.92
N HIS A 82 -9.97 10.12 10.88
CA HIS A 82 -9.26 10.77 9.76
C HIS A 82 -9.21 9.90 8.51
N VAL A 83 -9.10 8.58 8.65
CA VAL A 83 -9.04 7.64 7.53
C VAL A 83 -10.41 7.11 7.10
N TYR A 84 -11.48 7.47 7.79
CA TYR A 84 -12.83 6.97 7.49
C TYR A 84 -13.24 7.31 6.06
N GLY A 85 -13.66 6.30 5.29
CA GLY A 85 -14.04 6.44 3.89
C GLY A 85 -12.87 6.60 2.90
N SER A 86 -11.62 6.54 3.37
CA SER A 86 -10.43 6.52 2.52
C SER A 86 -10.06 5.09 2.11
N ILE A 87 -9.35 4.92 0.98
CA ILE A 87 -8.94 3.63 0.43
C ILE A 87 -7.45 3.71 0.05
N GLY A 88 -6.72 2.60 0.21
CA GLY A 88 -5.37 2.44 -0.29
C GLY A 88 -4.36 3.49 0.20
N GLY A 89 -3.68 4.16 -0.73
CA GLY A 89 -2.68 5.18 -0.43
C GLY A 89 -3.19 6.35 0.42
N LEU A 90 -4.49 6.70 0.30
CA LEU A 90 -5.10 7.77 1.10
C LEU A 90 -5.18 7.40 2.59
N VAL A 91 -5.41 6.13 2.92
CA VAL A 91 -5.39 5.63 4.31
C VAL A 91 -3.99 5.81 4.91
N LEU A 92 -2.96 5.43 4.15
CA LEU A 92 -1.57 5.57 4.57
C LEU A 92 -1.18 7.04 4.79
N ASN A 93 -1.61 7.93 3.91
CA ASN A 93 -1.43 9.37 4.06
C ASN A 93 -2.15 9.90 5.30
N GLY A 94 -3.38 9.46 5.55
CA GLY A 94 -4.15 9.86 6.72
C GLY A 94 -3.48 9.48 8.04
N ILE A 95 -2.90 8.27 8.15
CA ILE A 95 -2.12 7.85 9.33
C ILE A 95 -0.86 8.72 9.48
N GLN A 96 -0.18 9.01 8.37
CA GLN A 96 1.02 9.82 8.34
C GLN A 96 0.75 11.27 8.78
N ASP A 97 -0.39 11.85 8.36
CA ASP A 97 -0.81 13.18 8.77
C ASP A 97 -1.11 13.26 10.27
N VAL A 98 -1.76 12.24 10.84
CA VAL A 98 -1.98 12.17 12.30
C VAL A 98 -0.66 12.04 13.04
N MET A 99 0.28 11.22 12.52
CA MET A 99 1.61 11.06 13.09
C MET A 99 2.39 12.38 13.09
N ALA A 100 2.37 13.11 11.98
CA ALA A 100 3.08 14.39 11.84
C ALA A 100 2.54 15.49 12.78
N ARG A 101 1.24 15.46 13.09
CA ARG A 101 0.60 16.40 14.03
C ARG A 101 0.79 16.01 15.50
N SER A 102 1.32 14.83 15.77
CA SER A 102 1.52 14.34 17.12
C SER A 102 2.91 14.70 17.62
N SER A 103 3.01 15.40 18.75
CA SER A 103 4.29 15.78 19.40
C SER A 103 4.81 14.70 20.34
N LEU A 104 3.95 13.78 20.80
CA LEU A 104 4.32 12.72 21.73
C LEU A 104 5.00 11.56 20.99
N THR A 105 6.15 11.12 21.49
CA THR A 105 6.90 9.97 20.94
C THR A 105 6.07 8.69 20.92
N THR A 106 5.37 8.40 22.02
CA THR A 106 4.48 7.21 22.10
C THR A 106 3.37 7.22 21.07
N ALA A 107 2.81 8.41 20.76
CA ALA A 107 1.81 8.54 19.71
C ALA A 107 2.41 8.33 18.30
N GLN A 108 3.63 8.83 18.09
CA GLN A 108 4.34 8.60 16.82
C GLN A 108 4.70 7.13 16.64
N GLU A 109 5.17 6.44 17.68
CA GLU A 109 5.49 5.01 17.66
C GLU A 109 4.24 4.16 17.33
N LEU A 110 3.09 4.50 17.95
CA LEU A 110 1.85 3.80 17.64
C LEU A 110 1.38 4.04 16.20
N CYS A 111 1.46 5.27 15.70
CA CYS A 111 1.14 5.56 14.29
C CYS A 111 2.12 4.86 13.34
N GLU A 112 3.41 4.79 13.68
CA GLU A 112 4.41 4.06 12.90
C GLU A 112 4.09 2.56 12.84
N TYR A 113 3.72 1.96 13.97
CA TYR A 113 3.26 0.57 14.02
C TYR A 113 2.05 0.34 13.11
N LEU A 114 1.01 1.19 13.22
CA LEU A 114 -0.19 1.08 12.37
C LEU A 114 0.15 1.25 10.89
N LEU A 115 1.00 2.21 10.56
CA LEU A 115 1.43 2.47 9.18
C LEU A 115 2.24 1.30 8.62
N GLN A 116 3.11 0.69 9.43
CA GLN A 116 3.88 -0.48 9.05
C GLN A 116 2.98 -1.69 8.75
N GLN A 117 1.96 -1.93 9.58
CA GLN A 117 1.03 -3.03 9.35
C GLN A 117 0.11 -2.76 8.15
N ALA A 118 -0.48 -1.57 8.07
CA ALA A 118 -1.40 -1.19 7.00
C ALA A 118 -0.73 -1.14 5.63
N SER A 119 0.56 -0.79 5.56
CA SER A 119 1.31 -0.69 4.30
C SER A 119 1.77 -2.03 3.72
N GLN A 120 1.70 -3.15 4.47
CA GLN A 120 2.17 -4.45 3.98
C GLN A 120 1.51 -4.88 2.66
N PRO A 121 0.18 -4.94 2.52
CA PRO A 121 -0.45 -5.34 1.26
C PRO A 121 -0.15 -4.36 0.13
N TYR A 122 -0.02 -3.07 0.46
CA TYR A 122 0.35 -2.05 -0.52
C TYR A 122 1.76 -2.28 -1.09
N PHE A 123 2.74 -2.57 -0.24
CA PHE A 123 4.09 -2.90 -0.69
C PHE A 123 4.18 -4.24 -1.43
N GLU A 124 3.29 -5.18 -1.18
CA GLU A 124 3.19 -6.39 -2.00
C GLU A 124 2.77 -6.07 -3.44
N THR A 125 1.80 -5.17 -3.62
CA THR A 125 1.39 -4.68 -4.94
C THR A 125 2.53 -3.90 -5.62
N VAL A 126 3.22 -3.00 -4.89
CA VAL A 126 4.42 -2.31 -5.41
C VAL A 126 5.48 -3.31 -5.86
N SER A 127 5.76 -4.33 -5.06
CA SER A 127 6.78 -5.35 -5.36
C SER A 127 6.44 -6.13 -6.63
N ARG A 128 5.20 -6.60 -6.78
CA ARG A 128 4.74 -7.28 -8.00
C ARG A 128 4.90 -6.39 -9.23
N TRP A 129 4.56 -5.11 -9.09
CA TRP A 129 4.69 -4.15 -10.17
C TRP A 129 6.14 -3.90 -10.58
N ILE A 130 7.06 -3.63 -9.64
CA ILE A 130 8.47 -3.27 -9.95
C ILE A 130 9.37 -4.48 -10.25
N TYR A 131 8.97 -5.71 -9.88
CA TYR A 131 9.77 -6.91 -10.12
C TYR A 131 9.19 -7.83 -11.20
N GLU A 132 7.86 -7.88 -11.33
CA GLU A 132 7.17 -8.76 -12.26
C GLU A 132 6.49 -8.01 -13.43
N GLY A 133 6.35 -6.68 -13.34
CA GLY A 133 5.61 -5.89 -14.33
C GLY A 133 4.11 -6.21 -14.39
N ARG A 134 3.57 -6.79 -13.30
CA ARG A 134 2.16 -7.21 -13.20
C ARG A 134 1.42 -6.28 -12.24
N LEU A 135 0.32 -5.72 -12.72
CA LEU A 135 -0.59 -4.94 -11.91
C LEU A 135 -1.72 -5.86 -11.43
N ASP A 136 -1.64 -6.27 -10.16
CA ASP A 136 -2.67 -7.08 -9.51
C ASP A 136 -3.23 -6.28 -8.33
N ASP A 137 -4.24 -5.48 -8.63
CA ASP A 137 -4.91 -4.58 -7.69
C ASP A 137 -6.44 -4.71 -7.82
N PRO A 138 -7.02 -5.75 -7.23
CA PRO A 138 -8.46 -6.01 -7.33
C PRO A 138 -9.32 -4.95 -6.64
N TYR A 139 -8.75 -4.14 -5.75
CA TYR A 139 -9.47 -3.15 -4.95
C TYR A 139 -9.26 -1.70 -5.42
N ALA A 140 -8.46 -1.49 -6.47
CA ALA A 140 -8.08 -0.16 -6.96
C ALA A 140 -7.48 0.74 -5.85
N GLU A 141 -6.60 0.16 -5.03
CA GLU A 141 -5.92 0.84 -3.93
C GLU A 141 -4.59 1.47 -4.34
N PHE A 142 -4.04 0.99 -5.46
CA PHE A 142 -2.73 1.40 -5.94
C PHE A 142 -2.80 2.71 -6.73
N PHE A 143 -1.74 3.50 -6.68
CA PHE A 143 -1.70 4.80 -7.36
C PHE A 143 -1.43 4.69 -8.88
N ILE A 144 -1.25 3.48 -9.41
CA ILE A 144 -1.13 3.22 -10.84
C ILE A 144 -2.35 2.40 -11.26
N SER A 145 -3.09 2.90 -12.23
CA SER A 145 -4.26 2.22 -12.80
C SER A 145 -4.04 1.89 -14.28
N GLU A 146 -4.60 0.77 -14.70
CA GLU A 146 -4.63 0.37 -16.10
C GLU A 146 -5.82 1.03 -16.79
N HIS A 147 -5.58 1.86 -17.79
CA HIS A 147 -6.63 2.51 -18.57
C HIS A 147 -7.06 1.61 -19.73
N MET A 148 -8.26 1.02 -19.64
CA MET A 148 -8.89 0.17 -20.65
C MET A 148 -9.32 0.94 -21.92
N ALA A 149 -8.76 2.11 -22.18
CA ALA A 149 -9.09 2.89 -23.39
C ALA A 149 -8.80 2.13 -24.70
N GLY A 150 -7.85 1.19 -24.67
CA GLY A 150 -7.53 0.35 -25.83
C GLY A 150 -8.55 -0.75 -26.15
N GLN A 151 -9.27 -1.28 -25.16
CA GLN A 151 -10.25 -2.36 -25.41
C GLN A 151 -11.54 -1.84 -26.05
N ARG A 152 -11.98 -0.61 -25.74
CA ARG A 152 -13.14 0.00 -26.41
C ARG A 152 -12.85 0.40 -27.86
N ALA A 153 -11.63 0.85 -28.15
CA ALA A 153 -11.18 1.12 -29.52
C ALA A 153 -11.09 -0.20 -30.33
N ALA A 154 -10.49 -1.26 -29.78
CA ALA A 154 -10.39 -2.56 -30.44
C ALA A 154 -11.77 -3.23 -30.65
N GLN A 155 -12.75 -3.05 -29.77
CA GLN A 155 -14.12 -3.55 -29.94
C GLN A 155 -14.92 -2.75 -30.96
N ASN A 156 -14.68 -1.45 -31.09
CA ASN A 156 -15.31 -0.62 -32.12
C ASN A 156 -14.70 -0.85 -33.50
N ASP A 157 -13.40 -1.10 -33.61
CA ASP A 157 -12.73 -1.45 -34.86
C ASP A 157 -13.06 -2.89 -35.32
N ALA A 158 -13.37 -3.81 -34.42
CA ALA A 158 -13.86 -5.14 -34.77
C ALA A 158 -15.29 -5.12 -35.38
N ARG A 159 -16.07 -4.05 -35.12
CA ARG A 159 -17.39 -3.81 -35.72
C ARG A 159 -17.33 -3.03 -37.04
N ALA A 160 -16.26 -2.28 -37.29
CA ALA A 160 -16.02 -1.56 -38.52
C ALA A 160 -15.09 -2.42 -39.41
N GLY A 161 -15.69 -3.30 -40.23
CA GLY A 161 -15.03 -4.34 -41.03
C GLY A 161 -13.71 -3.94 -41.70
N ALA A 162 -12.76 -4.84 -41.60
CA ALA A 162 -11.63 -5.09 -42.51
C ALA A 162 -10.90 -3.84 -43.04
N ARG A 163 -9.97 -3.32 -42.29
CA ARG A 163 -8.83 -2.56 -42.83
C ARG A 163 -7.51 -3.28 -42.53
N SER A 164 -6.63 -3.23 -43.54
CA SER A 164 -5.44 -4.04 -43.74
C SER A 164 -4.57 -4.37 -42.52
N ARG A 165 -4.03 -5.59 -42.57
CA ARG A 165 -3.17 -6.23 -41.56
C ARG A 165 -1.87 -5.45 -41.28
N ASP A 166 -1.47 -4.56 -42.16
CA ASP A 166 -0.24 -3.75 -42.04
C ASP A 166 -0.36 -2.54 -41.08
N GLU A 167 -1.57 -1.99 -40.91
CA GLU A 167 -1.78 -0.87 -39.98
C GLU A 167 -1.84 -1.30 -38.50
N ARG A 168 -2.01 -2.60 -38.21
CA ARG A 168 -2.07 -3.12 -36.81
C ARG A 168 -0.72 -3.15 -36.12
N VAL A 169 0.38 -3.17 -36.81
CA VAL A 169 1.74 -3.15 -36.25
C VAL A 169 2.20 -1.72 -35.96
N GLY A 170 1.69 -0.73 -36.70
CA GLY A 170 2.03 0.69 -36.53
C GLY A 170 1.24 1.41 -35.40
N GLY A 171 0.09 0.87 -34.97
CA GLY A 171 -0.78 1.48 -33.97
C GLY A 171 -0.38 1.17 -32.50
N LEU A 172 0.58 0.29 -32.27
CA LEU A 172 1.21 0.02 -30.98
C LEU A 172 2.36 1.01 -30.68
N GLY A 173 2.27 2.23 -31.20
CA GLY A 173 3.26 3.28 -31.00
C GLY A 173 3.46 3.65 -29.53
N ALA A 174 4.54 4.39 -29.25
CA ALA A 174 4.93 4.86 -27.93
C ALA A 174 3.76 5.48 -27.11
N ASP A 175 2.79 6.10 -27.79
CA ASP A 175 1.58 6.67 -27.21
C ASP A 175 0.64 5.64 -26.56
N PHE A 176 0.56 4.42 -27.07
CA PHE A 176 -0.26 3.35 -26.49
C PHE A 176 0.26 2.97 -25.11
N TRP A 177 1.56 2.76 -24.99
CA TRP A 177 2.20 2.38 -23.73
C TRP A 177 2.21 3.51 -22.70
N HIS A 178 2.26 4.77 -23.14
CA HIS A 178 2.14 5.92 -22.27
C HIS A 178 0.72 6.08 -21.69
N LYS A 179 -0.31 5.75 -22.48
CA LYS A 179 -1.71 5.88 -22.09
C LYS A 179 -2.28 4.68 -21.34
N HIS A 180 -1.58 3.51 -21.40
CA HIS A 180 -2.09 2.27 -20.81
C HIS A 180 -2.05 2.29 -19.28
N PHE A 181 -0.99 2.83 -18.70
CA PHE A 181 -0.86 2.98 -17.25
C PHE A 181 -0.81 4.45 -16.86
N VAL A 182 -1.76 4.86 -16.03
CA VAL A 182 -1.91 6.23 -15.56
C VAL A 182 -1.57 6.32 -14.08
N LEU A 183 -0.85 7.37 -13.71
CA LEU A 183 -0.49 7.67 -12.33
C LEU A 183 -1.57 8.57 -11.71
N GLU A 184 -2.17 8.12 -10.63
CA GLU A 184 -3.15 8.87 -9.85
C GLU A 184 -2.45 9.57 -8.68
N GLU A 185 -2.11 10.84 -8.88
CA GLU A 185 -1.28 11.61 -7.93
C GLU A 185 -1.87 11.68 -6.52
N ARG A 186 -3.21 11.70 -6.40
CA ARG A 186 -3.89 11.79 -5.10
C ARG A 186 -3.71 10.55 -4.24
N SER A 187 -3.60 9.38 -4.88
CA SER A 187 -3.47 8.08 -4.20
C SER A 187 -2.03 7.71 -3.88
N VAL A 188 -1.04 8.57 -4.22
CA VAL A 188 0.37 8.33 -3.94
C VAL A 188 0.64 8.50 -2.43
N PRO A 189 1.16 7.46 -1.73
CA PRO A 189 1.63 7.63 -0.36
C PRO A 189 2.78 8.64 -0.28
N GLN A 190 2.75 9.53 0.73
CA GLN A 190 3.76 10.59 0.90
C GLN A 190 5.18 10.03 0.95
N PHE A 191 5.37 8.85 1.58
CA PHE A 191 6.69 8.21 1.66
C PHE A 191 7.18 7.61 0.34
N LEU A 192 6.33 7.46 -0.68
CA LEU A 192 6.70 7.02 -2.04
C LEU A 192 6.73 8.18 -3.05
N ALA A 193 6.32 9.37 -2.66
CA ALA A 193 6.17 10.51 -3.56
C ALA A 193 7.45 10.82 -4.36
N ALA A 194 8.63 10.72 -3.74
CA ALA A 194 9.92 10.95 -4.39
C ALA A 194 10.27 9.86 -5.43
N SER A 195 9.74 8.64 -5.29
CA SER A 195 10.06 7.49 -6.14
C SER A 195 8.93 7.12 -7.10
N ARG A 196 7.80 7.84 -7.10
CA ARG A 196 6.58 7.51 -7.85
C ARG A 196 6.81 7.26 -9.34
N GLU A 197 7.62 8.12 -9.98
CA GLU A 197 7.93 7.99 -11.42
C GLU A 197 8.80 6.78 -11.71
N LYS A 198 9.77 6.49 -10.83
CA LYS A 198 10.64 5.32 -10.98
C LYS A 198 9.83 4.02 -10.82
N ILE A 199 8.88 4.00 -9.89
CA ILE A 199 7.96 2.87 -9.72
C ILE A 199 7.12 2.68 -10.98
N LEU A 200 6.52 3.75 -11.53
CA LEU A 200 5.73 3.71 -12.74
C LEU A 200 6.54 3.16 -13.93
N HIS A 201 7.73 3.73 -14.16
CA HIS A 201 8.55 3.34 -15.30
C HIS A 201 9.14 1.93 -15.16
N ALA A 202 9.55 1.52 -13.94
CA ALA A 202 10.06 0.18 -13.70
C ALA A 202 9.05 -0.89 -14.13
N GLY A 203 7.79 -0.75 -13.69
CA GLY A 203 6.73 -1.67 -14.06
C GLY A 203 6.38 -1.62 -15.53
N LYS A 204 6.30 -0.40 -16.13
CA LYS A 204 6.08 -0.26 -17.58
C LYS A 204 7.16 -0.98 -18.41
N TYR A 205 8.42 -0.81 -18.04
CA TYR A 205 9.54 -1.44 -18.74
C TYR A 205 9.48 -2.97 -18.66
N LEU A 206 9.18 -3.50 -17.48
CA LEU A 206 9.02 -4.95 -17.31
C LEU A 206 7.79 -5.49 -18.02
N HIS A 207 6.68 -4.77 -17.99
CA HIS A 207 5.47 -5.15 -18.70
C HIS A 207 5.74 -5.27 -20.21
N VAL A 208 6.44 -4.29 -20.81
CA VAL A 208 6.87 -4.35 -22.21
C VAL A 208 7.85 -5.49 -22.44
N PHE A 209 8.86 -5.64 -21.57
CA PHE A 209 9.86 -6.69 -21.66
C PHE A 209 9.22 -8.09 -21.75
N PHE A 210 8.27 -8.40 -20.87
CA PHE A 210 7.59 -9.69 -20.89
C PHE A 210 6.60 -9.84 -22.04
N SER A 211 5.96 -8.77 -22.49
CA SER A 211 5.05 -8.77 -23.65
C SER A 211 5.76 -9.15 -24.95
N VAL A 212 7.03 -8.78 -25.10
CA VAL A 212 7.87 -9.07 -26.28
C VAL A 212 8.54 -10.45 -26.20
N GLY A 213 8.26 -11.23 -25.14
CA GLY A 213 8.79 -12.58 -24.96
C GLY A 213 10.12 -12.63 -24.20
N GLY A 214 10.43 -11.60 -23.43
CA GLY A 214 11.54 -11.60 -22.49
C GLY A 214 11.43 -12.76 -21.51
N LYS A 215 12.56 -13.45 -21.25
CA LYS A 215 12.61 -14.55 -20.28
C LYS A 215 12.53 -13.99 -18.87
N GLN A 216 11.93 -14.76 -17.95
CA GLN A 216 11.80 -14.40 -16.56
C GLN A 216 13.14 -13.94 -15.97
N LEU A 217 13.20 -12.69 -15.54
CA LEU A 217 14.37 -12.15 -14.88
C LEU A 217 14.47 -12.87 -13.52
N GLN A 218 15.65 -13.39 -13.20
CA GLN A 218 15.88 -13.98 -11.89
C GLN A 218 15.48 -12.98 -10.81
N GLU A 219 14.60 -13.39 -9.90
CA GLU A 219 14.29 -12.59 -8.73
C GLU A 219 15.59 -12.25 -8.00
N PRO A 220 15.77 -11.00 -7.55
CA PRO A 220 16.88 -10.70 -6.67
C PRO A 220 16.69 -11.55 -5.40
N GLY A 221 17.51 -12.62 -5.26
CA GLY A 221 17.41 -13.54 -4.15
C GLY A 221 17.32 -12.76 -2.84
N ASN A 222 16.28 -13.02 -2.08
CA ASN A 222 16.00 -12.58 -0.70
C ASN A 222 16.34 -11.10 -0.33
N GLN A 223 16.48 -10.21 -1.30
CA GLN A 223 16.67 -8.78 -1.06
C GLN A 223 15.32 -8.18 -0.68
N GLY A 224 15.06 -8.26 0.61
CA GLY A 224 14.15 -7.48 1.41
C GLY A 224 12.77 -7.23 0.79
N ARG A 225 11.74 -7.96 1.25
CA ARG A 225 10.35 -7.50 1.10
C ARG A 225 10.32 -6.02 1.42
N LEU A 226 9.84 -5.21 0.48
CA LEU A 226 9.62 -3.79 0.73
C LEU A 226 8.75 -3.62 1.98
N ARG A 227 9.22 -2.82 2.91
CA ARG A 227 8.50 -2.52 4.15
C ARG A 227 8.62 -1.05 4.46
N TYR A 228 7.60 -0.52 5.10
CA TYR A 228 7.68 0.82 5.65
C TYR A 228 8.77 0.89 6.73
N SER A 229 9.65 1.86 6.60
CA SER A 229 10.65 2.23 7.61
C SER A 229 10.71 3.73 7.70
N ARG A 230 10.85 4.27 8.90
CA ARG A 230 10.97 5.72 9.14
C ARG A 230 12.15 6.34 8.36
N ARG A 231 13.23 5.59 8.14
CA ARG A 231 14.42 6.06 7.41
C ARG A 231 14.28 5.98 5.89
N GLN A 232 13.29 5.31 5.37
CA GLN A 232 12.94 5.13 3.93
C GLN A 232 14.10 4.77 2.97
N ARG A 233 15.36 4.79 3.43
CA ARG A 233 16.55 4.57 2.58
C ARG A 233 16.49 3.23 1.88
N ASP A 234 16.25 2.17 2.63
CA ASP A 234 16.26 0.80 2.09
C ASP A 234 15.18 0.61 1.02
N CYS A 235 14.02 1.23 1.23
CA CYS A 235 12.92 1.20 0.26
C CYS A 235 13.28 1.98 -1.02
N VAL A 236 13.85 3.17 -0.90
CA VAL A 236 14.28 3.99 -2.04
C VAL A 236 15.38 3.30 -2.83
N GLU A 237 16.39 2.73 -2.14
CA GLU A 237 17.48 2.00 -2.77
C GLU A 237 16.98 0.74 -3.52
N ALA A 238 16.00 0.00 -2.94
CA ALA A 238 15.38 -1.15 -3.59
C ALA A 238 14.59 -0.75 -4.85
N ILE A 239 13.83 0.35 -4.79
CA ILE A 239 13.10 0.88 -5.95
C ILE A 239 14.08 1.34 -7.03
N ASP A 240 15.16 2.02 -6.67
CA ASP A 240 16.19 2.48 -7.61
C ASP A 240 16.92 1.31 -8.28
N ALA A 241 17.19 0.25 -7.53
CA ALA A 241 17.78 -0.97 -8.07
C ALA A 241 16.82 -1.68 -9.04
N ALA A 242 15.53 -1.78 -8.67
CA ALA A 242 14.50 -2.37 -9.52
C ALA A 242 14.33 -1.57 -10.83
N TYR A 243 14.29 -0.25 -10.77
CA TYR A 243 14.21 0.62 -11.94
C TYR A 243 15.42 0.43 -12.88
N ARG A 244 16.65 0.44 -12.33
CA ARG A 244 17.86 0.21 -13.13
C ARG A 244 17.86 -1.16 -13.80
N ARG A 245 17.42 -2.19 -13.08
CA ARG A 245 17.32 -3.56 -13.62
C ARG A 245 16.27 -3.65 -14.75
N ALA A 246 15.10 -3.06 -14.56
CA ALA A 246 14.05 -3.03 -15.57
C ALA A 246 14.49 -2.28 -16.84
N SER A 247 15.14 -1.14 -16.66
CA SER A 247 15.72 -0.36 -17.77
C SER A 247 16.80 -1.13 -18.52
N ALA A 248 17.71 -1.79 -17.81
CA ALA A 248 18.77 -2.60 -18.43
C ALA A 248 18.21 -3.81 -19.18
N ALA A 249 17.18 -4.46 -18.65
CA ALA A 249 16.52 -5.59 -19.30
C ALA A 249 15.85 -5.17 -20.62
N LEU A 250 15.15 -4.04 -20.61
CA LEU A 250 14.51 -3.50 -21.80
C LEU A 250 15.54 -3.08 -22.84
N LEU A 251 16.60 -2.37 -22.46
CA LEU A 251 17.69 -1.98 -23.36
C LEU A 251 18.40 -3.19 -23.95
N GLY A 252 18.62 -4.26 -23.17
CA GLY A 252 19.19 -5.51 -23.64
C GLY A 252 18.40 -6.19 -24.77
N LEU A 253 17.07 -6.02 -24.78
CA LEU A 253 16.23 -6.50 -25.89
C LEU A 253 16.46 -5.73 -27.18
N PHE A 254 16.66 -4.42 -27.10
CA PHE A 254 16.88 -3.56 -28.27
C PHE A 254 18.31 -3.62 -28.80
N MET A 255 19.27 -3.87 -27.90
CA MET A 255 20.69 -3.97 -28.22
C MET A 255 21.16 -5.42 -28.39
N GLY A 256 20.23 -6.37 -28.60
CA GLY A 256 20.52 -7.81 -28.76
C GLY A 256 21.80 -8.06 -29.54
N PRO A 257 22.52 -9.19 -29.36
CA PRO A 257 23.82 -9.42 -29.95
C PRO A 257 23.70 -9.18 -31.46
N PRO A 258 24.67 -8.48 -32.08
CA PRO A 258 24.67 -8.26 -33.51
C PRO A 258 24.52 -9.63 -34.20
N PRO A 259 23.75 -9.75 -35.31
CA PRO A 259 23.61 -11.00 -35.99
C PRO A 259 25.02 -11.52 -36.27
N VAL A 260 25.35 -12.69 -35.75
CA VAL A 260 26.61 -13.38 -36.05
C VAL A 260 26.57 -13.58 -37.57
N GLY A 261 27.35 -12.75 -38.28
CA GLY A 261 27.45 -12.78 -39.71
C GLY A 261 27.90 -14.17 -40.16
N LEU A 262 27.24 -14.60 -41.24
CA LEU A 262 27.63 -15.72 -42.04
C LEU A 262 29.09 -15.62 -42.50
#